data_da714a68d1dad03022b000ff495d6283
#
_entry.id   da714a68d1dad03022b000ff495d6283
#
_cell.length_a   1.000
_cell.length_b   1.000
_cell.length_c   1.000
_cell.angle_alpha   90.00
_cell.angle_beta   90.00
_cell.angle_gamma   90.00
#
_symmetry.space_group_name_H-M   'P 1'
#
loop_
_entity.id
_entity.type
_entity.pdbx_description
1 polymer ?
#
loop_
_entity_poly.entity_id
_entity_poly.type
_entity_poly.pdbx_seq_one_letter_code
_entity_poly.pdbx_strand_id
1 'polypeptide(L)'
;MARVSTFFLGLTIGALGLAAPARALEIEPHATTRPACVSAAESREEIKARHLLEPFAVLKSAAAQFKAEALSAKLCHIGDEFVYEIALLHRDGRFVHAVMNATTGKFIELRHAREPTPKT
;
A
#
# COMPACT_ATOMS: atom_id res chain seq x y z
N MET A 1 -60.74 -48.88 20.47
CA MET A 1 -60.45 -48.57 20.39
C MET A 1 -59.47 -47.80 20.48
N ALA A 2 -58.92 -47.37 20.57
CA ALA A 2 -58.14 -46.71 20.64
C ALA A 2 -57.32 -45.99 20.13
N ARG A 3 -56.85 -45.41 20.04
CA ARG A 3 -56.15 -44.82 19.58
C ARG A 3 -55.19 -44.02 19.83
N VAL A 4 -54.65 -43.70 19.86
CA VAL A 4 -53.78 -43.08 20.10
C VAL A 4 -53.03 -42.15 19.56
N SER A 5 -52.68 -41.64 19.62
CA SER A 5 -52.15 -40.74 19.11
C SER A 5 -51.10 -40.27 19.46
N THR A 6 -50.47 -40.11 19.33
CA THR A 6 -49.39 -39.66 19.71
C THR A 6 -48.71 -38.75 18.99
N PHE A 7 -48.40 -38.03 19.06
CA PHE A 7 -47.65 -37.22 18.46
C PHE A 7 -46.61 -36.65 18.81
N PHE A 8 -46.03 -36.35 18.66
CA PHE A 8 -45.04 -35.77 18.95
C PHE A 8 -44.47 -34.84 18.28
N LEU A 9 -44.20 -34.33 18.47
CA LEU A 9 -43.70 -33.40 18.01
C LEU A 9 -42.48 -33.17 18.11
N GLY A 10 -41.77 -33.12 17.64
CA GLY A 10 -40.56 -32.96 17.75
C GLY A 10 -40.18 -31.72 17.46
N LEU A 11 -39.93 -31.22 18.03
CA LEU A 11 -39.59 -30.03 17.77
C LEU A 11 -38.31 -29.92 17.66
N THR A 12 -37.69 -29.73 17.01
CA THR A 12 -36.47 -29.52 16.85
C THR A 12 -36.14 -28.23 16.61
N ILE A 13 -35.65 -27.76 17.13
CA ILE A 13 -35.25 -26.53 17.01
C ILE A 13 -34.03 -26.45 16.48
N GLY A 14 -33.78 -26.02 15.66
CA GLY A 14 -32.64 -25.92 15.14
C GLY A 14 -31.97 -24.80 15.54
N ALA A 15 -31.17 -24.88 15.85
CA ALA A 15 -30.50 -23.86 16.36
C ALA A 15 -29.80 -23.28 15.41
N LEU A 16 -29.69 -22.65 15.13
CA LEU A 16 -29.05 -22.12 14.29
C LEU A 16 -28.01 -21.44 14.52
N GLY A 17 -27.30 -21.50 14.53
CA GLY A 17 -26.25 -20.98 14.82
C GLY A 17 -25.83 -20.01 14.00
N LEU A 18 -25.72 -19.36 14.00
CA LEU A 18 -25.36 -18.51 13.23
C LEU A 18 -24.19 -18.05 13.27
N ALA A 19 -23.48 -18.19 13.12
CA ALA A 19 -22.33 -17.84 13.10
C ALA A 19 -22.02 -16.74 12.45
N ALA A 20 -21.79 -15.96 12.85
CA ALA A 20 -21.46 -14.83 12.28
C ALA A 20 -20.14 -14.78 11.94
N PRO A 21 -19.74 -14.47 11.03
CA PRO A 21 -18.48 -14.44 10.62
C PRO A 21 -17.91 -13.25 10.96
N ALA A 22 -17.23 -13.20 11.47
CA ALA A 22 -16.68 -12.13 11.88
C ALA A 22 -15.95 -11.56 10.97
N ARG A 23 -15.96 -11.06 10.25
CA ARG A 23 -15.23 -10.62 9.44
C ARG A 23 -14.69 -9.61 9.81
N ALA A 24 -14.31 -9.29 10.37
CA ALA A 24 -13.84 -8.45 10.65
C ALA A 24 -13.38 -7.46 10.29
N LEU A 25 -13.35 -7.07 10.27
CA LEU A 25 -13.04 -6.16 10.04
C LEU A 25 -12.00 -5.68 9.70
N GLU A 26 -11.67 -5.83 9.09
CA GLU A 26 -10.77 -5.47 8.69
C GLU A 26 -10.64 -4.16 8.56
N ILE A 27 -10.26 -3.72 8.97
CA ILE A 27 -10.12 -2.53 9.07
C ILE A 27 -9.22 -2.04 8.25
N GLU A 28 -9.26 -1.52 7.59
CA GLU A 28 -8.51 -1.03 6.87
C GLU A 28 -8.05 0.17 7.23
N PRO A 29 -7.35 0.37 7.40
CA PRO A 29 -6.79 1.43 7.87
C PRO A 29 -6.76 2.41 6.98
N HIS A 30 -7.13 2.97 6.76
CA HIS A 30 -7.13 3.91 6.06
C HIS A 30 -6.09 4.25 5.46
N ALA A 31 -5.64 4.08 5.53
CA ALA A 31 -4.73 4.50 5.08
C ALA A 31 -4.43 4.79 4.02
N THR A 32 -4.44 4.56 3.67
CA THR A 32 -4.41 4.92 2.64
C THR A 32 -3.55 5.64 1.90
N THR A 33 -3.13 6.34 2.18
CA THR A 33 -2.29 7.03 1.43
C THR A 33 -0.97 6.47 1.40
N ARG A 34 -0.67 5.50 2.09
CA ARG A 34 0.58 4.98 2.08
C ARG A 34 0.77 4.18 0.87
N PRO A 35 1.69 4.36 0.05
CA PRO A 35 1.95 3.55 -1.11
C PRO A 35 2.37 2.15 -0.70
N ALA A 36 1.98 1.20 -1.44
CA ALA A 36 2.37 -0.17 -1.17
C ALA A 36 3.49 -0.45 -2.16
N CYS A 37 4.65 -0.77 -1.68
CA CYS A 37 5.79 -0.97 -2.58
C CYS A 37 5.99 -2.42 -2.96
N VAL A 38 6.46 -2.65 -4.17
CA VAL A 38 6.63 -4.00 -4.64
C VAL A 38 8.07 -4.44 -4.47
N SER A 39 8.31 -5.69 -4.58
CA SER A 39 9.64 -6.21 -4.40
C SER A 39 10.49 -5.85 -5.60
N ALA A 40 11.78 -6.02 -5.48
CA ALA A 40 12.67 -5.72 -6.59
C ALA A 40 12.34 -6.56 -7.81
N ALA A 41 12.04 -7.81 -7.61
CA ALA A 41 11.71 -8.67 -8.72
C ALA A 41 10.44 -8.24 -9.41
N GLU A 42 9.43 -7.95 -8.65
CA GLU A 42 8.18 -7.51 -9.22
C GLU A 42 8.37 -6.17 -9.89
N SER A 43 9.21 -5.38 -9.35
CA SER A 43 9.46 -4.07 -9.90
C SER A 43 9.93 -4.18 -11.34
N ARG A 44 10.87 -5.05 -11.58
CA ARG A 44 11.39 -5.22 -12.91
C ARG A 44 10.33 -5.68 -13.87
N GLU A 45 9.47 -6.55 -13.41
CA GLU A 45 8.41 -7.02 -14.26
C GLU A 45 7.42 -5.95 -14.57
N GLU A 46 7.05 -5.17 -13.61
CA GLU A 46 6.08 -4.13 -13.86
C GLU A 46 6.66 -3.04 -14.77
N ILE A 47 7.91 -2.73 -14.58
CA ILE A 47 8.54 -1.72 -15.41
C ILE A 47 8.48 -2.14 -16.86
N LYS A 48 8.78 -3.39 -17.12
CA LYS A 48 8.71 -3.87 -18.43
C LYS A 48 7.31 -3.98 -18.94
N ALA A 49 6.44 -4.58 -18.23
CA ALA A 49 5.09 -4.77 -18.66
C ALA A 49 4.34 -3.48 -18.91
N ARG A 50 4.58 -2.49 -18.13
CA ARG A 50 3.85 -1.25 -18.28
C ARG A 50 4.66 -0.11 -18.84
N HIS A 51 5.84 -0.40 -19.25
CA HIS A 51 6.70 0.63 -19.82
C HIS A 51 6.89 1.80 -18.86
N LEU A 52 7.18 1.49 -17.64
CA LEU A 52 7.41 2.53 -16.67
C LEU A 52 8.82 3.09 -16.82
N LEU A 53 9.05 4.21 -16.22
CA LEU A 53 10.36 4.80 -16.32
C LEU A 53 11.39 3.95 -15.60
N GLU A 54 12.61 4.00 -16.03
CA GLU A 54 13.64 3.23 -15.42
C GLU A 54 14.12 3.85 -14.12
N PRO A 55 14.36 3.07 -13.12
CA PRO A 55 14.75 3.61 -11.83
C PRO A 55 15.99 4.50 -11.89
N PHE A 56 16.95 4.11 -12.70
CA PHE A 56 18.16 4.89 -12.78
C PHE A 56 17.85 6.27 -13.35
N ALA A 57 17.01 6.34 -14.36
CA ALA A 57 16.66 7.61 -14.94
C ALA A 57 15.89 8.45 -13.93
N VAL A 58 15.07 7.77 -13.13
CA VAL A 58 14.30 8.46 -12.13
C VAL A 58 15.23 9.05 -11.07
N LEU A 59 16.24 8.31 -10.67
CA LEU A 59 17.15 8.81 -9.68
C LEU A 59 17.90 10.03 -10.20
N LYS A 60 18.33 9.97 -11.43
CA LYS A 60 19.03 11.10 -12.00
C LYS A 60 18.16 12.31 -12.10
N SER A 61 16.96 12.11 -12.51
CA SER A 61 16.03 13.20 -12.65
C SER A 61 15.75 13.86 -11.31
N ALA A 62 15.52 13.05 -10.30
CA ALA A 62 15.22 13.58 -8.99
C ALA A 62 16.42 14.34 -8.41
N ALA A 63 17.60 13.77 -8.58
CA ALA A 63 18.77 14.42 -8.06
C ALA A 63 18.95 15.81 -8.69
N ALA A 64 18.72 15.90 -9.96
CA ALA A 64 18.86 17.16 -10.64
C ALA A 64 17.76 18.14 -10.25
N GLN A 65 16.56 17.64 -10.18
CA GLN A 65 15.45 18.48 -9.88
C GLN A 65 15.55 19.09 -8.47
N PHE A 66 15.92 18.31 -7.51
CA PHE A 66 15.98 18.80 -6.16
C PHE A 66 17.37 19.17 -5.67
N LYS A 67 18.34 19.10 -6.56
CA LYS A 67 19.68 19.41 -6.20
C LYS A 67 20.08 18.66 -4.94
N ALA A 68 19.87 17.40 -4.93
CA ALA A 68 20.16 16.57 -3.79
C ALA A 68 20.73 15.26 -4.30
N GLU A 69 21.19 14.43 -3.42
CA GLU A 69 21.72 13.17 -3.81
C GLU A 69 20.62 12.15 -3.73
N ALA A 70 20.32 11.46 -4.80
CA ALA A 70 19.27 10.47 -4.79
C ALA A 70 19.83 9.18 -4.24
N LEU A 71 19.24 8.68 -3.20
CA LEU A 71 19.73 7.47 -2.57
C LEU A 71 19.02 6.21 -3.04
N SER A 72 17.78 6.26 -3.27
CA SER A 72 17.06 5.07 -3.71
C SER A 72 15.71 5.42 -4.32
N ALA A 73 15.21 4.54 -5.13
CA ALA A 73 13.91 4.72 -5.72
C ALA A 73 13.21 3.39 -5.61
N LYS A 74 12.04 3.37 -5.04
CA LYS A 74 11.28 2.16 -4.91
C LYS A 74 10.01 2.28 -5.69
N LEU A 75 9.66 1.25 -6.41
CA LEU A 75 8.43 1.29 -7.19
C LEU A 75 7.29 0.89 -6.27
N CYS A 76 6.29 1.71 -6.18
CA CYS A 76 5.18 1.45 -5.30
C CYS A 76 3.91 1.78 -6.07
N HIS A 77 2.78 1.51 -5.51
CA HIS A 77 1.57 1.92 -6.18
C HIS A 77 0.59 2.50 -5.19
N ILE A 78 -0.16 3.44 -5.64
CA ILE A 78 -1.15 4.06 -4.83
C ILE A 78 -2.38 3.84 -5.64
N GLY A 79 -3.24 3.00 -5.18
CA GLY A 79 -4.41 2.64 -5.94
C GLY A 79 -3.93 1.92 -7.19
N ASP A 80 -4.31 2.40 -8.33
CA ASP A 80 -3.90 1.79 -9.56
C ASP A 80 -2.73 2.46 -10.19
N GLU A 81 -2.24 3.46 -9.63
CA GLU A 81 -1.12 4.13 -10.20
C GLU A 81 0.21 3.75 -9.67
N PHE A 82 1.19 3.61 -10.52
CA PHE A 82 2.52 3.28 -10.07
C PHE A 82 3.31 4.56 -9.87
N VAL A 83 4.00 4.62 -8.78
CA VAL A 83 4.81 5.78 -8.47
C VAL A 83 6.17 5.34 -7.96
N TYR A 84 7.12 6.20 -8.01
CA TYR A 84 8.41 5.92 -7.44
C TYR A 84 8.53 6.75 -6.17
N GLU A 85 8.96 6.08 -5.13
CA GLU A 85 9.19 6.78 -3.90
C GLU A 85 10.67 6.95 -3.86
N ILE A 86 11.16 8.15 -3.89
CA ILE A 86 12.57 8.42 -4.00
C ILE A 86 13.09 9.05 -2.73
N ALA A 87 14.17 8.49 -2.22
CA ALA A 87 14.76 9.03 -1.02
C ALA A 87 15.92 9.89 -1.45
N LEU A 88 15.98 11.09 -0.95
CA LEU A 88 17.02 12.01 -1.32
C LEU A 88 17.72 12.57 -0.09
N LEU A 89 18.97 12.91 -0.24
CA LEU A 89 19.71 13.50 0.84
C LEU A 89 20.14 14.89 0.38
N HIS A 90 19.66 15.88 1.06
CA HIS A 90 19.97 17.22 0.69
C HIS A 90 21.36 17.60 1.17
N ARG A 91 21.97 18.58 0.59
CA ARG A 91 23.24 18.98 1.01
C ARG A 91 23.32 19.33 2.44
N ASP A 92 22.31 19.86 3.05
CA ASP A 92 22.37 20.24 4.43
C ASP A 92 22.13 19.04 5.35
N GLY A 93 22.06 17.86 4.80
CA GLY A 93 21.89 16.69 5.64
C GLY A 93 20.48 16.24 5.89
N ARG A 94 19.50 16.91 5.35
CA ARG A 94 18.14 16.52 5.58
C ARG A 94 17.70 15.47 4.59
N PHE A 95 16.88 14.56 5.03
CA PHE A 95 16.35 13.55 4.16
C PHE A 95 15.03 14.05 3.62
N VAL A 96 14.80 13.82 2.36
CA VAL A 96 13.59 14.25 1.74
C VAL A 96 13.05 13.10 0.93
N HIS A 97 11.77 12.95 0.86
CA HIS A 97 11.19 11.91 0.06
C HIS A 97 10.34 12.54 -1.02
N ALA A 98 10.55 12.12 -2.22
CA ALA A 98 9.78 12.66 -3.32
C ALA A 98 9.00 11.52 -3.93
N VAL A 99 7.81 11.80 -4.42
CA VAL A 99 7.00 10.79 -5.05
C VAL A 99 6.81 11.22 -6.49
N MET A 100 7.13 10.33 -7.40
CA MET A 100 7.05 10.67 -8.80
C MET A 100 6.18 9.67 -9.53
N ASN A 101 5.39 10.12 -10.46
CA ASN A 101 4.55 9.23 -11.22
C ASN A 101 5.47 8.37 -12.08
N ALA A 102 5.35 7.06 -11.98
CA ALA A 102 6.26 6.17 -12.68
C ALA A 102 6.03 6.14 -14.17
N THR A 103 4.91 6.61 -14.63
CA THR A 103 4.63 6.62 -16.03
C THR A 103 5.02 7.93 -16.68
N THR A 104 4.68 9.03 -16.07
CA THR A 104 4.94 10.32 -16.69
C THR A 104 6.18 11.05 -16.21
N GLY A 105 6.66 10.65 -15.05
CA GLY A 105 7.83 11.35 -14.52
C GLY A 105 7.51 12.64 -13.80
N LYS A 106 6.24 12.93 -13.61
CA LYS A 106 5.91 14.10 -12.91
C LYS A 106 5.98 13.92 -11.42
N PHE A 107 6.53 14.88 -10.72
CA PHE A 107 6.65 14.79 -9.28
C PHE A 107 5.30 15.12 -8.69
N ILE A 108 4.83 14.23 -7.86
CA ILE A 108 3.55 14.39 -7.23
C ILE A 108 3.65 15.04 -5.88
N GLU A 109 4.59 14.65 -5.14
CA GLU A 109 4.68 15.13 -3.78
C GLU A 109 6.06 15.14 -3.23
N LEU A 110 6.35 16.02 -2.33
CA LEU A 110 7.64 16.08 -1.71
C LEU A 110 7.41 16.12 -0.22
N ARG A 111 7.99 15.20 0.53
CA ARG A 111 7.81 15.17 1.94
C ARG A 111 9.10 15.19 2.61
N HIS A 112 9.26 15.97 3.59
CA HIS A 112 10.47 16.01 4.33
C HIS A 112 10.37 14.89 5.32
N ALA A 113 11.40 14.16 5.46
CA ALA A 113 11.35 13.03 6.32
C ALA A 113 11.13 13.56 7.67
N ARG A 114 10.27 13.03 8.38
CA ARG A 114 10.03 13.47 9.65
C ARG A 114 11.04 12.93 10.46
N GLU A 115 11.85 13.65 10.96
CA GLU A 115 12.78 13.20 11.81
C GLU A 115 12.24 12.70 12.96
N PRO A 116 12.55 11.75 13.49
CA PRO A 116 12.04 11.14 14.61
C PRO A 116 12.36 12.04 15.62
N THR A 117 11.66 12.76 16.03
CA THR A 117 11.94 13.60 17.02
C THR A 117 12.31 12.91 18.15
N PRO A 118 13.19 13.20 18.66
CA PRO A 118 13.66 12.56 19.74
C PRO A 118 12.81 12.90 20.77
N LYS A 119 12.34 12.60 21.20
CA LYS A 119 11.57 12.82 22.10
C LYS A 119 12.17 13.13 23.15
N THR A 120 12.59 13.48 23.55
CA THR A 120 13.15 13.85 24.63
C THR A 120 12.44 14.05 25.44
#